data_6028d0d52fbf42fd5f05c2ff0d98a866
#
_entry.id   6028d0d52fbf42fd5f05c2ff0d98a866
#
_cell.length_a   1.000
_cell.length_b   1.000
_cell.length_c   1.000
_cell.angle_alpha   90.00
_cell.angle_beta   90.00
_cell.angle_gamma   90.00
#
_symmetry.space_group_name_H-M   'P 1'
#
loop_
_entity.id
_entity.type
_entity.pdbx_description
1 polymer ?
#
loop_
_entity_poly.entity_id
_entity_poly.type
_entity_poly.pdbx_seq_one_letter_code
_entity_poly.pdbx_strand_id
1 'polypeptide(L)'
;SEMCIRDRNSDESGIKESYFHLADEKAGNRLLYKIINTLTPEKGAPSFGSDLISADNLFRFQSEVIRKLAAEESCVIIGRCADYVLDGTEGLIRVFLYADIKVREERVRERNVYADKDFRKNIHRIDRERRDYNRYYAGRDWEKPENYDLLINTTQIGVDGAVQLIKDYLKMRGLL
;
A
#
# COMPACT_ATOMS: atom_id res chain seq x y z
N SER A 1 -18.97 0.55 -0.67
CA SER A 1 -18.29 0.91 0.57
C SER A 1 -16.79 0.90 0.31
N GLU A 2 -16.16 2.06 0.45
CA GLU A 2 -14.71 2.24 0.22
C GLU A 2 -13.93 1.70 1.43
N MET A 3 -13.80 0.40 1.53
CA MET A 3 -12.95 -0.20 2.55
C MET A 3 -11.52 -0.28 2.00
N CYS A 4 -10.56 0.34 2.70
CA CYS A 4 -9.14 0.24 2.38
C CYS A 4 -8.70 -1.22 2.55
N ILE A 5 -7.82 -1.73 1.69
CA ILE A 5 -7.23 -3.08 1.84
C ILE A 5 -6.68 -3.32 3.23
N ARG A 6 -6.18 -2.29 3.88
CA ARG A 6 -5.66 -2.35 5.23
C ARG A 6 -6.72 -2.77 6.25
N ASP A 7 -7.92 -2.21 6.13
CA ASP A 7 -9.05 -2.51 7.02
C ASP A 7 -9.51 -3.96 6.83
N ARG A 8 -9.59 -4.42 5.58
CA ARG A 8 -9.96 -5.80 5.27
C ARG A 8 -8.93 -6.84 5.68
N ASN A 9 -7.64 -6.56 5.52
CA ASN A 9 -6.58 -7.43 6.04
C ASN A 9 -6.72 -7.61 7.56
N SER A 10 -7.14 -6.55 8.28
CA SER A 10 -7.44 -6.61 9.70
C SER A 10 -8.60 -7.56 10.00
N ASP A 11 -9.70 -7.48 9.24
CA ASP A 11 -10.89 -8.31 9.45
C ASP A 11 -10.64 -9.80 9.13
N GLU A 12 -9.99 -10.10 8.02
CA GLU A 12 -9.72 -11.48 7.60
C GLU A 12 -8.64 -12.19 8.44
N SER A 13 -7.64 -11.45 8.92
CA SER A 13 -6.56 -12.01 9.74
C SER A 13 -6.83 -11.96 11.23
N GLY A 14 -7.87 -11.22 11.70
CA GLY A 14 -8.11 -10.92 13.09
C GLY A 14 -7.06 -10.00 13.73
N ILE A 15 -6.18 -9.41 12.93
CA ILE A 15 -5.12 -8.50 13.37
C ILE A 15 -5.64 -7.07 13.33
N LYS A 16 -5.53 -6.32 14.43
CA LYS A 16 -6.00 -4.93 14.49
C LYS A 16 -5.30 -4.05 13.46
N GLU A 17 -6.03 -3.14 12.82
CA GLU A 17 -5.56 -2.20 11.81
C GLU A 17 -4.27 -1.45 12.19
N SER A 18 -4.14 -1.06 13.48
CA SER A 18 -2.95 -0.40 14.01
C SER A 18 -1.65 -1.21 13.82
N TYR A 19 -1.74 -2.52 13.70
CA TYR A 19 -0.58 -3.39 13.51
C TYR A 19 -0.14 -3.46 12.05
N PHE A 20 -1.05 -3.36 11.11
CA PHE A 20 -0.70 -3.24 9.69
C PHE A 20 0.02 -1.93 9.40
N HIS A 21 -0.34 -0.84 10.07
CA HIS A 21 0.40 0.42 10.00
C HIS A 21 1.87 0.29 10.41
N LEU A 22 2.13 -0.46 11.47
CA LEU A 22 3.49 -0.67 11.98
C LEU A 22 4.31 -1.66 11.13
N ALA A 23 3.65 -2.65 10.53
CA ALA A 23 4.29 -3.60 9.61
C ALA A 23 4.59 -2.95 8.25
N ASP A 24 3.76 -2.00 7.85
CA ASP A 24 3.84 -1.30 6.58
C ASP A 24 5.05 -0.35 6.48
N GLU A 25 5.50 0.21 7.59
CA GLU A 25 6.60 1.18 7.61
C GLU A 25 7.97 0.58 7.90
N LYS A 26 8.04 -0.67 8.38
CA LYS A 26 9.31 -1.32 8.74
C LYS A 26 9.30 -2.80 8.32
N ALA A 27 9.83 -3.09 7.15
CA ALA A 27 10.20 -4.45 6.77
C ALA A 27 11.17 -5.02 7.85
N GLY A 28 10.70 -5.99 8.65
CA GLY A 28 11.54 -6.67 9.61
C GLY A 28 11.21 -6.48 11.09
N ASN A 29 10.00 -6.18 11.49
CA ASN A 29 9.72 -5.78 12.86
C ASN A 29 9.41 -6.92 13.86
N ARG A 30 10.11 -6.86 15.00
CA ARG A 30 9.87 -7.62 16.25
C ARG A 30 8.41 -7.62 16.75
N LEU A 31 7.59 -6.65 16.32
CA LEU A 31 6.18 -6.53 16.70
C LEU A 31 5.28 -7.50 15.93
N LEU A 32 5.52 -7.70 14.63
CA LEU A 32 4.86 -8.76 13.85
C LEU A 32 5.09 -10.14 14.50
N TYR A 33 6.30 -10.38 15.00
CA TYR A 33 6.65 -11.59 15.74
C TYR A 33 5.77 -11.78 16.99
N LYS A 34 5.55 -10.72 17.75
CA LYS A 34 4.67 -10.77 18.94
C LYS A 34 3.22 -11.04 18.60
N ILE A 35 2.71 -10.50 17.50
CA ILE A 35 1.31 -10.60 17.10
C ILE A 35 1.00 -12.01 16.62
N ILE A 36 1.84 -12.58 15.77
CA ILE A 36 1.66 -13.94 15.25
C ILE A 36 1.73 -14.95 16.39
N ASN A 37 2.64 -14.77 17.36
CA ASN A 37 2.70 -15.64 18.54
C ASN A 37 1.49 -15.51 19.49
N THR A 38 0.75 -14.39 19.40
CA THR A 38 -0.46 -14.19 20.23
C THR A 38 -1.71 -14.78 19.54
N LEU A 39 -1.66 -15.01 18.23
CA LEU A 39 -2.78 -15.50 17.41
C LEU A 39 -2.71 -17.01 17.10
N THR A 40 -1.66 -17.72 17.53
CA THR A 40 -1.63 -19.19 17.40
C THR A 40 -2.53 -19.82 18.46
N PRO A 41 -3.62 -20.51 18.06
CA PRO A 41 -4.41 -21.27 19.02
C PRO A 41 -3.57 -22.41 19.59
N GLU A 42 -3.71 -22.65 20.87
CA GLU A 42 -3.03 -23.74 21.58
C GLU A 42 -3.32 -25.11 20.95
N LYS A 43 -2.24 -25.90 20.82
CA LYS A 43 -2.19 -27.35 20.62
C LYS A 43 -2.50 -27.88 19.19
N GLY A 44 -1.45 -28.15 18.46
CA GLY A 44 -1.45 -29.18 17.42
C GLY A 44 -1.14 -28.72 16.00
N ALA A 45 -0.80 -27.46 15.77
CA ALA A 45 -0.30 -27.02 14.47
C ALA A 45 1.18 -27.38 14.29
N PRO A 46 1.62 -27.82 13.11
CA PRO A 46 3.04 -28.00 12.82
C PRO A 46 3.79 -26.69 13.06
N SER A 47 5.04 -26.80 13.49
CA SER A 47 5.95 -25.70 13.82
C SER A 47 6.07 -24.69 12.67
N PHE A 48 5.15 -23.76 12.56
CA PHE A 48 5.16 -22.64 11.61
C PHE A 48 5.90 -21.40 12.15
N GLY A 49 6.73 -21.58 13.18
CA GLY A 49 7.17 -20.47 14.04
C GLY A 49 8.17 -19.49 13.47
N SER A 50 8.91 -19.78 12.42
CA SER A 50 9.93 -18.85 11.88
C SER A 50 9.65 -18.36 10.46
N ASP A 51 9.00 -19.15 9.64
CA ASP A 51 8.83 -18.85 8.22
C ASP A 51 7.65 -17.92 7.88
N LEU A 52 6.62 -17.88 8.73
CA LEU A 52 5.46 -16.96 8.57
C LEU A 52 5.82 -15.49 8.82
N ILE A 53 6.98 -15.22 9.41
CA ILE A 53 7.40 -13.88 9.86
C ILE A 53 8.33 -13.21 8.87
N SER A 54 8.69 -13.89 7.79
CA SER A 54 9.51 -13.25 6.76
C SER A 54 8.70 -12.19 6.01
N ALA A 55 9.36 -11.10 5.60
CA ALA A 55 8.75 -10.05 4.79
C ALA A 55 8.11 -10.63 3.49
N ASP A 56 8.69 -11.72 2.97
CA ASP A 56 8.22 -12.40 1.77
C ASP A 56 6.89 -13.13 2.00
N ASN A 57 6.72 -13.76 3.16
CA ASN A 57 5.45 -14.40 3.50
C ASN A 57 4.33 -13.39 3.73
N LEU A 58 4.65 -12.23 4.34
CA LEU A 58 3.71 -11.13 4.45
C LEU A 58 3.29 -10.60 3.07
N PHE A 59 4.24 -10.42 2.17
CA PHE A 59 3.95 -10.00 0.80
C PHE A 59 3.09 -11.02 0.04
N ARG A 60 3.36 -12.32 0.19
CA ARG A 60 2.53 -13.39 -0.41
C ARG A 60 1.11 -13.35 0.12
N PHE A 61 0.92 -13.28 1.44
CA PHE A 61 -0.41 -13.16 2.06
C PHE A 61 -1.15 -11.91 1.56
N GLN A 62 -0.51 -10.75 1.58
CA GLN A 62 -1.10 -9.51 1.05
C GLN A 62 -1.48 -9.65 -0.43
N SER A 63 -0.65 -10.32 -1.23
CA SER A 63 -0.93 -10.55 -2.66
C SER A 63 -2.16 -11.44 -2.87
N GLU A 64 -2.36 -12.45 -2.05
CA GLU A 64 -3.56 -13.32 -2.09
C GLU A 64 -4.83 -12.53 -1.74
N VAL A 65 -4.78 -11.71 -0.68
CA VAL A 65 -5.90 -10.84 -0.30
C VAL A 65 -6.21 -9.82 -1.41
N ILE A 66 -5.19 -9.20 -2.01
CA ILE A 66 -5.34 -8.26 -3.13
C ILE A 66 -6.06 -8.93 -4.31
N ARG A 67 -5.64 -10.13 -4.72
CA ARG A 67 -6.27 -10.85 -5.84
C ARG A 67 -7.71 -11.23 -5.52
N LYS A 68 -7.98 -11.70 -4.31
CA LYS A 68 -9.33 -12.06 -3.87
C LYS A 68 -10.26 -10.85 -3.92
N LEU A 69 -9.87 -9.72 -3.34
CA LEU A 69 -10.66 -8.50 -3.35
C LEU A 69 -10.96 -7.99 -4.76
N ALA A 70 -9.95 -7.97 -5.63
CA ALA A 70 -10.11 -7.52 -7.01
C ALA A 70 -11.01 -8.46 -7.84
N ALA A 71 -11.10 -9.74 -7.47
CA ALA A 71 -12.00 -10.71 -8.13
C ALA A 71 -13.45 -10.59 -7.64
N GLU A 72 -13.67 -10.16 -6.41
CA GLU A 72 -14.99 -10.12 -5.79
C GLU A 72 -15.72 -8.78 -6.02
N GLU A 73 -14.99 -7.67 -6.11
CA GLU A 73 -15.61 -6.34 -6.20
C GLU A 73 -14.70 -5.26 -6.80
N SER A 74 -15.30 -4.13 -7.20
CA SER A 74 -14.54 -2.92 -7.55
C SER A 74 -13.94 -2.32 -6.29
N CYS A 75 -12.61 -2.12 -6.28
CA CYS A 75 -11.89 -1.65 -5.11
C CYS A 75 -10.78 -0.65 -5.47
N VAL A 76 -10.41 0.18 -4.50
CA VAL A 76 -9.25 1.07 -4.57
C VAL A 76 -8.16 0.54 -3.65
N ILE A 77 -7.01 0.23 -4.22
CA ILE A 77 -5.88 -0.36 -3.50
C ILE A 77 -4.72 0.63 -3.45
N ILE A 78 -4.15 0.85 -2.27
CA ILE A 78 -3.06 1.81 -2.07
C ILE A 78 -1.76 1.08 -1.77
N GLY A 79 -0.80 1.18 -2.70
CA GLY A 79 0.56 0.64 -2.56
C GLY A 79 0.63 -0.89 -2.64
N ARG A 80 1.55 -1.50 -1.87
CA ARG A 80 1.76 -2.97 -1.77
C ARG A 80 2.09 -3.66 -3.09
N CYS A 81 2.63 -2.93 -4.06
CA CYS A 81 2.82 -3.43 -5.42
C CYS A 81 1.54 -4.06 -6.00
N ALA A 82 0.35 -3.53 -5.64
CA ALA A 82 -0.92 -4.04 -6.13
C ALA A 82 -1.03 -3.97 -7.65
N ASP A 83 -0.42 -2.97 -8.25
CA ASP A 83 -0.27 -2.79 -9.69
C ASP A 83 0.51 -3.95 -10.36
N TYR A 84 1.49 -4.52 -9.66
CA TYR A 84 2.22 -5.72 -10.08
C TYR A 84 1.44 -7.01 -9.76
N VAL A 85 0.85 -7.09 -8.58
CA VAL A 85 0.08 -8.28 -8.14
C VAL A 85 -1.12 -8.54 -9.04
N LEU A 86 -1.75 -7.49 -9.56
CA LEU A 86 -2.93 -7.52 -10.44
C LEU A 86 -2.57 -7.34 -11.92
N ASP A 87 -1.30 -7.41 -12.30
CA ASP A 87 -0.89 -7.24 -13.70
C ASP A 87 -1.64 -8.23 -14.61
N GLY A 88 -2.15 -7.74 -15.74
CA GLY A 88 -3.01 -8.51 -16.65
C GLY A 88 -4.48 -8.65 -16.22
N THR A 89 -4.89 -8.12 -15.07
CA THR A 89 -6.31 -8.14 -14.65
C THR A 89 -7.11 -7.13 -15.45
N GLU A 90 -8.25 -7.55 -16.00
CA GLU A 90 -9.17 -6.67 -16.73
C GLU A 90 -9.73 -5.58 -15.82
N GLY A 91 -9.79 -4.36 -16.32
CA GLY A 91 -10.27 -3.20 -15.56
C GLY A 91 -9.24 -2.59 -14.58
N LEU A 92 -8.03 -3.13 -14.51
CA LEU A 92 -6.96 -2.54 -13.71
C LEU A 92 -6.59 -1.15 -14.23
N ILE A 93 -6.59 -0.16 -13.33
CA ILE A 93 -6.08 1.19 -13.58
C ILE A 93 -4.99 1.53 -12.59
N ARG A 94 -3.79 1.79 -13.10
CA ARG A 94 -2.59 2.08 -12.30
C ARG A 94 -2.37 3.58 -12.25
N VAL A 95 -2.41 4.14 -11.05
CA VAL A 95 -2.30 5.61 -10.85
C VAL A 95 -1.09 5.94 -9.99
N PHE A 96 -0.25 6.84 -10.47
CA PHE A 96 0.84 7.42 -9.70
C PHE A 96 0.53 8.88 -9.34
N LEU A 97 0.45 9.17 -8.03
CA LEU A 97 0.20 10.50 -7.52
C LEU A 97 1.52 11.10 -7.00
N TYR A 98 1.84 12.30 -7.46
CA TYR A 98 3.01 13.03 -6.97
C TYR A 98 2.69 14.51 -6.70
N ALA A 99 3.58 15.20 -6.03
CA ALA A 99 3.49 16.64 -5.80
C ALA A 99 4.89 17.21 -5.51
N ASP A 100 5.02 18.53 -5.64
CA ASP A 100 6.22 19.25 -5.28
C ASP A 100 6.56 19.06 -3.81
N ILE A 101 7.85 18.99 -3.50
CA ILE A 101 8.33 18.69 -2.14
C ILE A 101 7.78 19.68 -1.10
N LYS A 102 7.67 20.96 -1.43
CA LYS A 102 7.13 21.97 -0.52
C LYS A 102 5.67 21.69 -0.13
N VAL A 103 4.84 21.35 -1.13
CA VAL A 103 3.43 21.00 -0.91
C VAL A 103 3.31 19.71 -0.09
N ARG A 104 4.18 18.74 -0.33
CA ARG A 104 4.23 17.50 0.45
C ARG A 104 4.63 17.76 1.90
N GLU A 105 5.60 18.64 2.15
CA GLU A 105 6.00 19.05 3.51
C GLU A 105 4.85 19.72 4.27
N GLU A 106 4.10 20.59 3.61
CA GLU A 106 2.91 21.25 4.19
C GLU A 106 1.84 20.22 4.58
N ARG A 107 1.47 19.34 3.67
CA ARG A 107 0.47 18.28 3.92
C ARG A 107 0.88 17.34 5.05
N VAL A 108 2.16 16.99 5.14
CA VAL A 108 2.69 16.14 6.23
C VAL A 108 2.68 16.89 7.56
N ARG A 109 2.99 18.18 7.56
CA ARG A 109 2.94 19.05 8.75
C ARG A 109 1.51 19.17 9.29
N GLU A 110 0.54 19.42 8.41
CA GLU A 110 -0.87 19.53 8.79
C GLU A 110 -1.41 18.25 9.41
N ARG A 111 -0.99 17.09 8.91
CA ARG A 111 -1.40 15.78 9.43
C ARG A 111 -0.72 15.40 10.74
N ASN A 112 0.30 16.15 11.16
CA ASN A 112 1.07 15.93 12.39
C ASN A 112 1.58 14.48 12.57
N VAL A 113 1.98 13.85 11.46
CA VAL A 113 2.31 12.41 11.39
C VAL A 113 3.66 12.08 12.03
N TYR A 114 4.57 13.07 12.13
CA TYR A 114 5.93 12.84 12.64
C TYR A 114 6.22 13.68 13.87
N ALA A 115 6.78 13.05 14.89
CA ALA A 115 7.30 13.73 16.08
C ALA A 115 8.54 14.60 15.75
N ASP A 116 9.33 14.18 14.75
CA ASP A 116 10.47 14.93 14.23
C ASP A 116 10.01 15.96 13.20
N LYS A 117 10.46 17.21 13.37
CA LYS A 117 10.08 18.34 12.50
C LYS A 117 10.86 18.40 11.18
N ASP A 118 11.81 17.50 10.92
CA ASP A 118 12.49 17.40 9.63
C ASP A 118 11.64 16.63 8.59
N PHE A 119 10.54 17.26 8.19
CA PHE A 119 9.57 16.68 7.27
C PHE A 119 10.18 16.26 5.93
N ARG A 120 11.10 17.07 5.39
CA ARG A 120 11.77 16.79 4.11
C ARG A 120 12.59 15.51 4.18
N LYS A 121 13.39 15.35 5.22
CA LYS A 121 14.20 14.14 5.43
C LYS A 121 13.31 12.90 5.57
N ASN A 122 12.22 13.02 6.32
CA ASN A 122 11.26 11.92 6.49
C ASN A 122 10.57 11.56 5.16
N ILE A 123 10.17 12.54 4.34
CA ILE A 123 9.59 12.30 3.02
C ILE A 123 10.59 11.55 2.14
N HIS A 124 11.84 12.00 2.05
CA HIS A 124 12.86 11.33 1.23
C HIS A 124 13.18 9.92 1.73
N ARG A 125 13.17 9.69 3.03
CA ARG A 125 13.35 8.34 3.60
C ARG A 125 12.22 7.41 3.18
N ILE A 126 10.98 7.85 3.33
CA ILE A 126 9.78 7.05 2.97
C ILE A 126 9.75 6.78 1.46
N ASP A 127 10.08 7.76 0.61
CA ASP A 127 10.13 7.55 -0.83
C ASP A 127 11.21 6.52 -1.22
N ARG A 128 12.36 6.54 -0.53
CA ARG A 128 13.40 5.52 -0.72
C ARG A 128 12.89 4.14 -0.33
N GLU A 129 12.27 4.00 0.83
CA GLU A 129 11.70 2.74 1.31
C GLU A 129 10.66 2.18 0.32
N ARG A 130 9.82 3.04 -0.27
CA ARG A 130 8.86 2.65 -1.31
C ARG A 130 9.53 2.19 -2.60
N ARG A 131 10.56 2.90 -3.07
CA ARG A 131 11.36 2.47 -4.25
C ARG A 131 12.02 1.12 -4.02
N ASP A 132 12.66 0.94 -2.85
CA ASP A 132 13.34 -0.31 -2.50
C ASP A 132 12.34 -1.47 -2.42
N TYR A 133 11.17 -1.25 -1.83
CA TYR A 133 10.08 -2.22 -1.76
C TYR A 133 9.60 -2.65 -3.16
N ASN A 134 9.32 -1.69 -4.03
CA ASN A 134 8.90 -1.97 -5.41
C ASN A 134 9.97 -2.70 -6.21
N ARG A 135 11.23 -2.29 -6.07
CA ARG A 135 12.35 -2.97 -6.74
C ARG A 135 12.50 -4.41 -6.27
N TYR A 136 12.35 -4.66 -4.99
CA TYR A 136 12.48 -5.99 -4.41
C TYR A 136 11.36 -6.94 -4.85
N TYR A 137 10.09 -6.53 -4.72
CA TYR A 137 8.95 -7.40 -4.98
C TYR A 137 8.45 -7.40 -6.42
N ALA A 138 8.50 -6.27 -7.10
CA ALA A 138 8.01 -6.13 -8.48
C ALA A 138 9.14 -6.14 -9.54
N GLY A 139 10.41 -6.05 -9.12
CA GLY A 139 11.55 -6.05 -10.03
C GLY A 139 11.63 -4.84 -10.95
N ARG A 140 10.88 -3.76 -10.66
CA ARG A 140 10.77 -2.58 -11.52
C ARG A 140 10.94 -1.28 -10.76
N ASP A 141 11.24 -0.22 -11.50
CA ASP A 141 11.41 1.13 -10.94
C ASP A 141 10.03 1.73 -10.62
N TRP A 142 9.84 2.11 -9.35
CA TRP A 142 8.57 2.65 -8.85
C TRP A 142 8.13 3.95 -9.52
N GLU A 143 9.07 4.81 -9.90
CA GLU A 143 8.78 6.13 -10.48
C GLU A 143 8.71 6.10 -12.02
N LYS A 144 8.83 4.94 -12.65
CA LYS A 144 8.88 4.82 -14.11
C LYS A 144 7.49 5.00 -14.72
N PRO A 145 7.32 6.00 -15.62
CA PRO A 145 6.00 6.32 -16.19
C PRO A 145 5.29 5.15 -16.87
N GLU A 146 6.05 4.25 -17.51
CA GLU A 146 5.50 3.11 -18.26
C GLU A 146 4.79 2.09 -17.35
N ASN A 147 4.98 2.17 -16.04
CA ASN A 147 4.29 1.30 -15.08
C ASN A 147 2.85 1.76 -14.79
N TYR A 148 2.44 2.95 -15.24
CA TYR A 148 1.19 3.59 -14.84
C TYR A 148 0.35 4.01 -16.04
N ASP A 149 -0.97 3.95 -15.88
CA ASP A 149 -1.94 4.44 -16.84
C ASP A 149 -2.19 5.94 -16.66
N LEU A 150 -2.03 6.46 -15.43
CA LEU A 150 -2.13 7.87 -15.08
C LEU A 150 -0.99 8.30 -14.14
N LEU A 151 -0.35 9.43 -14.48
CA LEU A 151 0.57 10.13 -13.57
C LEU A 151 -0.02 11.51 -13.28
N ILE A 152 -0.38 11.77 -12.04
CA ILE A 152 -1.10 13.00 -11.66
C ILE A 152 -0.26 13.83 -10.69
N ASN A 153 0.09 15.05 -11.12
CA ASN A 153 0.67 16.06 -10.26
C ASN A 153 -0.43 16.75 -9.45
N THR A 154 -0.46 16.50 -8.17
CA THR A 154 -1.48 17.06 -7.26
C THR A 154 -1.09 18.42 -6.67
N THR A 155 0.02 19.02 -7.10
CA THR A 155 0.53 20.28 -6.56
C THR A 155 -0.50 21.42 -6.69
N GLN A 156 -1.07 21.57 -7.89
CA GLN A 156 -1.99 22.68 -8.17
C GLN A 156 -3.46 22.28 -8.06
N ILE A 157 -3.80 21.06 -8.44
CA ILE A 157 -5.19 20.59 -8.48
C ILE A 157 -5.70 20.01 -7.15
N GLY A 158 -4.78 19.76 -6.21
CA GLY A 158 -5.13 19.15 -4.93
C GLY A 158 -5.60 17.71 -5.02
N VAL A 159 -6.20 17.23 -3.93
CA VAL A 159 -6.75 15.87 -3.86
C VAL A 159 -8.04 15.77 -4.68
N ASP A 160 -8.93 16.76 -4.55
CA ASP A 160 -10.24 16.74 -5.24
C ASP A 160 -10.08 16.77 -6.76
N GLY A 161 -9.15 17.58 -7.27
CA GLY A 161 -8.83 17.61 -8.70
C GLY A 161 -8.27 16.27 -9.20
N ALA A 162 -7.44 15.61 -8.39
CA ALA A 162 -6.93 14.29 -8.74
C ALA A 162 -8.06 13.23 -8.79
N VAL A 163 -8.98 13.27 -7.81
CA VAL A 163 -10.16 12.38 -7.80
C VAL A 163 -11.02 12.61 -9.05
N GLN A 164 -11.24 13.87 -9.44
CA GLN A 164 -12.02 14.17 -10.63
C GLN A 164 -11.36 13.63 -11.91
N LEU A 165 -10.05 13.82 -12.06
CA LEU A 165 -9.29 13.29 -13.21
C LEU A 165 -9.38 11.75 -13.29
N ILE A 166 -9.27 11.06 -12.16
CA ILE A 166 -9.39 9.60 -12.12
C ILE A 166 -10.80 9.19 -12.54
N LYS A 167 -11.85 9.85 -12.02
CA LYS A 167 -13.25 9.56 -12.41
C LYS A 167 -13.48 9.78 -13.89
N ASP A 168 -12.97 10.85 -14.46
CA ASP A 168 -13.13 11.14 -15.89
C ASP A 168 -12.38 10.13 -16.77
N TYR A 169 -11.20 9.68 -16.33
CA TYR A 169 -10.48 8.60 -16.99
C TYR A 169 -11.27 7.27 -16.95
N LEU A 170 -11.83 6.92 -15.79
CA LEU A 170 -12.67 5.72 -15.66
C LEU A 170 -13.89 5.77 -16.58
N LYS A 171 -14.56 6.92 -16.71
CA LYS A 171 -15.66 7.12 -17.67
C LYS A 171 -15.20 6.93 -19.11
N MET A 172 -14.07 7.51 -19.50
CA MET A 172 -13.49 7.32 -20.85
C MET A 172 -13.16 5.86 -21.16
N ARG A 173 -12.81 5.09 -20.12
CA ARG A 173 -12.56 3.64 -20.25
C ARG A 173 -13.84 2.79 -20.18
N GLY A 174 -15.01 3.38 -19.95
CA GLY A 174 -16.29 2.66 -19.79
C GLY A 174 -16.35 1.83 -18.49
N LEU A 175 -15.63 2.26 -17.46
CA LEU A 175 -15.56 1.59 -16.14
C LEU A 175 -16.41 2.30 -15.07
N LEU A 176 -17.02 3.43 -15.41
CA LEU A 176 -17.98 4.19 -14.60
C LEU A 176 -19.18 4.57 -15.44
#